data_86bfa1dd91aad0849ce354d4b3893ef6
#
_entry.id   86bfa1dd91aad0849ce354d4b3893ef6
#
_cell.length_a   1.000
_cell.length_b   1.000
_cell.length_c   1.000
_cell.angle_alpha   90.00
_cell.angle_beta   90.00
_cell.angle_gamma   90.00
#
_symmetry.space_group_name_H-M   'P 1'
#
loop_
_entity.id
_entity.type
_entity.pdbx_description
1 polymer ?
#
loop_
_entity_poly.entity_id
_entity_poly.type
_entity_poly.pdbx_seq_one_letter_code
_entity_poly.pdbx_strand_id
1 'polypeptide(L)'
;MSNPLPEAQSAQTRRRALVASLTGSSIEWFDYFLYGTAAALVFNKLFFPNFDPVVGLLLAYLSFSLTFFIRPIGGVLFAHIGDRIGRKKTLVITLSLMGGATVLIGCLPTYEHIGVWAPILLILLRVVQGLGIGGEWGGALLLAYEYAPAKRKGLFGSVPQVGVTLGMLLATLAVSLMAMLPEDDFLAWGWRVPFILSAGLVFLGLWIRHGLDETPDFKQAKASGNVSKMPVLETLRDHWREVLIAAGLKVVETAPFYIFSTFVVSYAVNNLGYAKGSALNAVMIGALVASLLIPVMGWLSDRIGRKRVYLSLIHISEPTRRRG
;
A
#
# COMPACT_ATOMS: atom_id res chain seq x y z
N MET A 1 21.01 -19.64 23.23
CA MET A 1 22.22 -19.15 22.51
C MET A 1 22.01 -19.47 21.04
N SER A 2 21.59 -18.52 20.22
CA SER A 2 21.39 -18.69 18.77
C SER A 2 22.76 -18.65 18.09
N ASN A 3 23.13 -19.75 17.44
CA ASN A 3 24.35 -19.83 16.64
C ASN A 3 24.25 -18.79 15.51
N PRO A 4 25.14 -17.79 15.40
CA PRO A 4 25.06 -16.81 14.34
C PRO A 4 25.27 -17.51 12.99
N LEU A 5 24.35 -17.30 12.05
CA LEU A 5 24.48 -17.79 10.68
C LEU A 5 25.80 -17.28 10.07
N PRO A 6 26.52 -18.09 9.26
CA PRO A 6 27.76 -17.65 8.60
C PRO A 6 27.52 -16.35 7.82
N GLU A 7 28.40 -15.38 7.92
CA GLU A 7 28.20 -14.01 7.39
C GLU A 7 27.83 -13.95 5.90
N ALA A 8 28.34 -14.83 5.06
CA ALA A 8 28.04 -14.86 3.63
C ALA A 8 26.59 -15.36 3.34
N GLN A 9 26.11 -16.38 4.04
CA GLN A 9 24.71 -16.82 3.94
C GLN A 9 23.76 -15.77 4.48
N SER A 10 24.16 -15.01 5.51
CA SER A 10 23.37 -13.92 6.06
C SER A 10 23.20 -12.76 5.08
N ALA A 11 24.20 -12.41 4.25
CA ALA A 11 24.13 -11.33 3.28
C ALA A 11 23.19 -11.65 2.11
N GLN A 12 23.25 -12.87 1.57
CA GLN A 12 22.36 -13.30 0.50
C GLN A 12 20.90 -13.39 0.98
N THR A 13 20.67 -13.93 2.15
CA THR A 13 19.34 -14.03 2.75
C THR A 13 18.76 -12.63 3.03
N ARG A 14 19.55 -11.70 3.56
CA ARG A 14 19.16 -10.31 3.75
C ARG A 14 18.76 -9.64 2.43
N ARG A 15 19.56 -9.80 1.36
CA ARG A 15 19.25 -9.25 0.05
C ARG A 15 17.92 -9.81 -0.51
N ARG A 16 17.71 -11.12 -0.39
CA ARG A 16 16.44 -11.76 -0.82
C ARG A 16 15.24 -11.23 -0.04
N ALA A 17 15.39 -11.10 1.29
CA ALA A 17 14.33 -10.54 2.14
C ALA A 17 14.00 -9.09 1.78
N LEU A 18 15.01 -8.24 1.53
CA LEU A 18 14.80 -6.85 1.10
C LEU A 18 14.14 -6.75 -0.27
N VAL A 19 14.58 -7.56 -1.25
CA VAL A 19 13.97 -7.59 -2.60
C VAL A 19 12.51 -8.05 -2.50
N ALA A 20 12.22 -9.08 -1.72
CA ALA A 20 10.86 -9.57 -1.53
C ALA A 20 9.97 -8.55 -0.83
N SER A 21 10.49 -7.84 0.18
CA SER A 21 9.77 -6.78 0.89
C SER A 21 9.51 -5.58 -0.03
N LEU A 22 10.51 -5.12 -0.80
CA LEU A 22 10.37 -4.05 -1.77
C LEU A 22 9.35 -4.38 -2.84
N THR A 23 9.49 -5.54 -3.49
CA THR A 23 8.59 -5.97 -4.58
C THR A 23 7.17 -6.19 -4.09
N GLY A 24 6.99 -6.86 -2.95
CA GLY A 24 5.68 -7.07 -2.35
C GLY A 24 4.98 -5.75 -2.06
N SER A 25 5.69 -4.83 -1.38
CA SER A 25 5.17 -3.49 -1.09
C SER A 25 4.87 -2.71 -2.38
N SER A 26 5.73 -2.78 -3.41
CA SER A 26 5.49 -2.07 -4.68
C SER A 26 4.25 -2.57 -5.40
N ILE A 27 4.00 -3.88 -5.41
CA ILE A 27 2.81 -4.48 -6.04
C ILE A 27 1.53 -4.09 -5.27
N GLU A 28 1.56 -4.20 -3.94
CA GLU A 28 0.44 -3.82 -3.08
C GLU A 28 0.04 -2.36 -3.32
N TRP A 29 1.01 -1.45 -3.30
CA TRP A 29 0.74 -0.04 -3.44
C TRP A 29 0.48 0.39 -4.89
N PHE A 30 0.98 -0.35 -5.88
CA PHE A 30 0.57 -0.18 -7.28
C PHE A 30 -0.94 -0.38 -7.42
N ASP A 31 -1.48 -1.51 -6.98
CA ASP A 31 -2.90 -1.82 -7.04
C ASP A 31 -3.75 -0.79 -6.30
N TYR A 32 -3.25 -0.33 -5.16
CA TYR A 32 -3.93 0.65 -4.33
C TYR A 32 -4.01 2.03 -5.00
N PHE A 33 -2.89 2.55 -5.51
CA PHE A 33 -2.85 3.87 -6.19
C PHE A 33 -3.51 3.83 -7.56
N LEU A 34 -3.46 2.71 -8.25
CA LEU A 34 -4.19 2.51 -9.49
C LEU A 34 -5.69 2.76 -9.28
N TYR A 35 -6.26 2.15 -8.23
CA TYR A 35 -7.66 2.38 -7.89
C TYR A 35 -7.92 3.84 -7.50
N GLY A 36 -7.07 4.45 -6.67
CA GLY A 36 -7.22 5.85 -6.24
C GLY A 36 -7.21 6.82 -7.43
N THR A 37 -6.33 6.60 -8.40
CA THR A 37 -6.24 7.40 -9.62
C THR A 37 -7.47 7.17 -10.51
N ALA A 38 -7.93 5.92 -10.65
CA ALA A 38 -9.14 5.60 -11.40
C ALA A 38 -10.40 6.18 -10.72
N ALA A 39 -10.47 6.19 -9.39
CA ALA A 39 -11.55 6.84 -8.64
C ALA A 39 -11.59 8.36 -8.93
N ALA A 40 -10.42 8.99 -9.04
CA ALA A 40 -10.32 10.42 -9.33
C ALA A 40 -10.74 10.80 -10.77
N LEU A 41 -10.51 9.91 -11.75
CA LEU A 41 -10.60 10.25 -13.18
C LEU A 41 -11.72 9.52 -13.94
N VAL A 42 -12.17 8.37 -13.44
CA VAL A 42 -12.98 7.41 -14.21
C VAL A 42 -14.25 6.97 -13.48
N PHE A 43 -14.16 6.54 -12.22
CA PHE A 43 -15.24 5.80 -11.57
C PHE A 43 -16.49 6.65 -11.31
N ASN A 44 -16.33 7.94 -11.06
CA ASN A 44 -17.47 8.86 -10.96
C ASN A 44 -18.31 8.87 -12.24
N LYS A 45 -17.68 8.79 -13.41
CA LYS A 45 -18.35 8.82 -14.71
C LYS A 45 -18.96 7.46 -15.10
N LEU A 46 -18.25 6.35 -14.83
CA LEU A 46 -18.62 5.04 -15.36
C LEU A 46 -19.39 4.15 -14.36
N PHE A 47 -19.27 4.41 -13.06
CA PHE A 47 -19.93 3.60 -12.03
C PHE A 47 -20.98 4.38 -11.23
N PHE A 48 -20.91 5.72 -11.24
CA PHE A 48 -21.85 6.61 -10.54
C PHE A 48 -22.45 7.71 -11.45
N PRO A 49 -22.86 7.41 -12.72
CA PRO A 49 -23.26 8.42 -13.70
C PRO A 49 -24.56 9.16 -13.36
N ASN A 50 -25.44 8.55 -12.55
CA ASN A 50 -26.76 9.11 -12.22
C ASN A 50 -26.74 10.08 -11.03
N PHE A 51 -25.54 10.40 -10.50
CA PHE A 51 -25.38 11.33 -9.40
C PHE A 51 -24.79 12.65 -9.91
N ASP A 52 -25.02 13.72 -9.16
CA ASP A 52 -24.27 14.95 -9.36
C ASP A 52 -22.76 14.65 -9.42
N PRO A 53 -21.98 15.32 -10.31
CA PRO A 53 -20.55 15.02 -10.48
C PRO A 53 -19.74 15.05 -9.18
N VAL A 54 -20.05 15.96 -8.25
CA VAL A 54 -19.38 16.05 -6.95
C VAL A 54 -19.77 14.86 -6.07
N VAL A 55 -21.05 14.50 -6.04
CA VAL A 55 -21.55 13.33 -5.28
C VAL A 55 -20.96 12.03 -5.84
N GLY A 56 -20.94 11.88 -7.17
CA GLY A 56 -20.31 10.73 -7.84
C GLY A 56 -18.83 10.59 -7.50
N LEU A 57 -18.10 11.69 -7.46
CA LEU A 57 -16.70 11.71 -7.04
C LEU A 57 -16.53 11.33 -5.56
N LEU A 58 -17.39 11.86 -4.68
CA LEU A 58 -17.37 11.48 -3.25
C LEU A 58 -17.66 10.00 -3.05
N LEU A 59 -18.62 9.42 -3.79
CA LEU A 59 -18.90 7.98 -3.76
C LEU A 59 -17.70 7.15 -4.25
N ALA A 60 -17.01 7.59 -5.30
CA ALA A 60 -15.80 6.94 -5.78
C ALA A 60 -14.67 6.98 -4.73
N TYR A 61 -14.48 8.11 -4.05
CA TYR A 61 -13.52 8.20 -2.94
C TYR A 61 -13.96 7.44 -1.68
N LEU A 62 -15.25 7.38 -1.41
CA LEU A 62 -15.77 6.56 -0.31
C LEU A 62 -15.47 5.08 -0.54
N SER A 63 -15.67 4.60 -1.78
CA SER A 63 -15.29 3.24 -2.16
C SER A 63 -13.78 2.98 -2.03
N PHE A 64 -12.94 3.98 -2.37
CA PHE A 64 -11.50 3.93 -2.15
C PHE A 64 -11.15 3.84 -0.65
N SER A 65 -11.81 4.65 0.17
CA SER A 65 -11.59 4.71 1.63
C SER A 65 -12.05 3.45 2.36
N LEU A 66 -12.99 2.70 1.80
CA LEU A 66 -13.55 1.49 2.41
C LEU A 66 -12.47 0.47 2.78
N THR A 67 -11.41 0.35 1.97
CA THR A 67 -10.30 -0.55 2.29
C THR A 67 -9.62 -0.26 3.61
N PHE A 68 -9.56 1.01 4.05
CA PHE A 68 -8.98 1.37 5.36
C PHE A 68 -9.79 0.84 6.52
N PHE A 69 -11.12 0.84 6.40
CA PHE A 69 -12.02 0.28 7.43
C PHE A 69 -11.95 -1.25 7.47
N ILE A 70 -11.70 -1.87 6.33
CA ILE A 70 -11.62 -3.34 6.22
C ILE A 70 -10.23 -3.87 6.60
N ARG A 71 -9.15 -3.09 6.43
CA ARG A 71 -7.76 -3.49 6.76
C ARG A 71 -7.59 -4.06 8.16
N PRO A 72 -8.10 -3.47 9.25
CA PRO A 72 -7.97 -4.04 10.59
C PRO A 72 -8.61 -5.43 10.71
N ILE A 73 -9.75 -5.64 10.05
CA ILE A 73 -10.44 -6.93 10.02
C ILE A 73 -9.59 -7.95 9.27
N GLY A 74 -9.06 -7.57 8.09
CA GLY A 74 -8.11 -8.39 7.33
C GLY A 74 -6.86 -8.72 8.13
N GLY A 75 -6.29 -7.75 8.84
CA GLY A 75 -5.13 -7.93 9.70
C GLY A 75 -5.35 -8.99 10.79
N VAL A 76 -6.47 -8.93 11.51
CA VAL A 76 -6.84 -9.92 12.54
C VAL A 76 -7.08 -11.30 11.92
N LEU A 77 -7.83 -11.35 10.82
CA LEU A 77 -8.17 -12.60 10.12
C LEU A 77 -6.91 -13.31 9.62
N PHE A 78 -6.04 -12.59 8.90
CA PHE A 78 -4.84 -13.18 8.31
C PHE A 78 -3.71 -13.39 9.31
N ALA A 79 -3.65 -12.64 10.43
CA ALA A 79 -2.78 -12.99 11.55
C ALA A 79 -3.16 -14.37 12.11
N HIS A 80 -4.45 -14.60 12.38
CA HIS A 80 -4.93 -15.89 12.88
C HIS A 80 -4.70 -17.06 11.90
N ILE A 81 -4.94 -16.83 10.60
CA ILE A 81 -4.65 -17.81 9.55
C ILE A 81 -3.15 -18.07 9.49
N GLY A 82 -2.31 -17.01 9.54
CA GLY A 82 -0.86 -17.11 9.47
C GLY A 82 -0.24 -17.92 10.60
N ASP A 83 -0.79 -17.80 11.80
CA ASP A 83 -0.35 -18.59 12.94
C ASP A 83 -0.69 -20.09 12.80
N ARG A 84 -1.72 -20.42 12.02
CA ARG A 84 -2.14 -21.82 11.79
C ARG A 84 -1.45 -22.48 10.59
N ILE A 85 -1.43 -21.81 9.44
CA ILE A 85 -0.95 -22.41 8.17
C ILE A 85 0.45 -21.98 7.76
N GLY A 86 1.03 -21.00 8.48
CA GLY A 86 2.34 -20.40 8.20
C GLY A 86 2.25 -19.04 7.50
N ARG A 87 3.25 -18.20 7.76
CA ARG A 87 3.30 -16.82 7.25
C ARG A 87 3.46 -16.77 5.73
N LYS A 88 4.30 -17.63 5.15
CA LYS A 88 4.51 -17.74 3.70
C LYS A 88 3.19 -18.02 2.95
N LYS A 89 2.43 -19.03 3.39
CA LYS A 89 1.16 -19.41 2.76
C LYS A 89 0.14 -18.27 2.86
N THR A 90 0.08 -17.62 4.01
CA THR A 90 -0.81 -16.48 4.23
C THR A 90 -0.50 -15.33 3.29
N LEU A 91 0.79 -14.96 3.13
CA LEU A 91 1.21 -13.92 2.19
C LEU A 91 0.90 -14.26 0.72
N VAL A 92 0.93 -15.54 0.35
CA VAL A 92 0.49 -15.97 -1.00
C VAL A 92 -1.02 -15.77 -1.16
N ILE A 93 -1.82 -16.14 -0.15
CA ILE A 93 -3.28 -15.99 -0.18
C ILE A 93 -3.65 -14.50 -0.24
N THR A 94 -3.07 -13.65 0.61
CA THR A 94 -3.37 -12.21 0.65
C THR A 94 -3.04 -11.52 -0.67
N LEU A 95 -1.88 -11.82 -1.25
CA LEU A 95 -1.50 -11.28 -2.56
C LEU A 95 -2.43 -11.77 -3.68
N SER A 96 -2.83 -13.04 -3.66
CA SER A 96 -3.76 -13.60 -4.66
C SER A 96 -5.15 -12.96 -4.55
N LEU A 97 -5.65 -12.73 -3.34
CA LEU A 97 -6.93 -12.07 -3.12
C LEU A 97 -6.91 -10.62 -3.60
N MET A 98 -5.87 -9.88 -3.20
CA MET A 98 -5.71 -8.47 -3.56
C MET A 98 -5.56 -8.31 -5.08
N GLY A 99 -4.59 -8.98 -5.67
CA GLY A 99 -4.31 -8.87 -7.10
C GLY A 99 -5.42 -9.45 -7.97
N GLY A 100 -6.03 -10.56 -7.56
CA GLY A 100 -7.21 -11.12 -8.24
C GLY A 100 -8.37 -10.13 -8.25
N ALA A 101 -8.66 -9.47 -7.13
CA ALA A 101 -9.68 -8.45 -7.07
C ALA A 101 -9.34 -7.24 -7.96
N THR A 102 -8.07 -6.82 -8.04
CA THR A 102 -7.61 -5.74 -8.94
C THR A 102 -7.89 -6.09 -10.40
N VAL A 103 -7.49 -7.28 -10.85
CA VAL A 103 -7.76 -7.74 -12.21
C VAL A 103 -9.26 -7.78 -12.51
N LEU A 104 -10.06 -8.30 -11.58
CA LEU A 104 -11.52 -8.36 -11.71
C LEU A 104 -12.15 -6.97 -11.80
N ILE A 105 -11.63 -5.95 -11.11
CA ILE A 105 -12.08 -4.56 -11.25
C ILE A 105 -11.88 -4.09 -12.70
N GLY A 106 -10.74 -4.39 -13.32
CA GLY A 106 -10.49 -4.08 -14.73
C GLY A 106 -11.46 -4.77 -15.70
N CYS A 107 -12.01 -5.92 -15.32
CA CYS A 107 -12.98 -6.68 -16.11
C CYS A 107 -14.45 -6.30 -15.85
N LEU A 108 -14.73 -5.44 -14.85
CA LEU A 108 -16.11 -5.10 -14.50
C LEU A 108 -16.83 -4.39 -15.64
N PRO A 109 -18.11 -4.79 -15.95
CA PRO A 109 -18.99 -3.99 -16.75
C PRO A 109 -19.32 -2.66 -16.06
N THR A 110 -19.56 -1.60 -16.84
CA THR A 110 -19.91 -0.28 -16.32
C THR A 110 -21.39 -0.20 -15.97
N TYR A 111 -21.82 0.92 -15.36
CA TYR A 111 -23.22 1.17 -15.02
C TYR A 111 -24.14 1.10 -16.24
N GLU A 112 -23.68 1.52 -17.41
CA GLU A 112 -24.45 1.45 -18.66
C GLU A 112 -24.86 0.02 -19.04
N HIS A 113 -24.04 -0.99 -18.72
CA HIS A 113 -24.29 -2.39 -19.08
C HIS A 113 -25.10 -3.16 -18.04
N ILE A 114 -24.82 -2.95 -16.74
CA ILE A 114 -25.41 -3.76 -15.65
C ILE A 114 -26.10 -2.93 -14.56
N GLY A 115 -26.24 -1.63 -14.77
CA GLY A 115 -26.92 -0.72 -13.84
C GLY A 115 -26.28 -0.70 -12.44
N VAL A 116 -27.12 -0.75 -11.42
CA VAL A 116 -26.69 -0.68 -10.00
C VAL A 116 -25.77 -1.82 -9.56
N TRP A 117 -25.70 -2.93 -10.32
CA TRP A 117 -24.78 -4.01 -10.01
C TRP A 117 -23.31 -3.61 -10.22
N ALA A 118 -23.01 -2.65 -11.10
CA ALA A 118 -21.66 -2.18 -11.33
C ALA A 118 -21.01 -1.59 -10.07
N PRO A 119 -21.57 -0.57 -9.40
CA PRO A 119 -21.01 -0.06 -8.15
C PRO A 119 -21.04 -1.08 -7.01
N ILE A 120 -22.06 -1.96 -6.91
CA ILE A 120 -22.11 -3.00 -5.90
C ILE A 120 -20.93 -3.96 -6.03
N LEU A 121 -20.68 -4.48 -7.24
CA LEU A 121 -19.53 -5.36 -7.49
C LEU A 121 -18.20 -4.67 -7.27
N LEU A 122 -18.08 -3.40 -7.66
CA LEU A 122 -16.90 -2.59 -7.38
C LEU A 122 -16.62 -2.51 -5.88
N ILE A 123 -17.63 -2.22 -5.07
CA ILE A 123 -17.53 -2.15 -3.60
C ILE A 123 -17.17 -3.53 -3.01
N LEU A 124 -17.79 -4.61 -3.47
CA LEU A 124 -17.47 -5.97 -3.01
C LEU A 124 -16.00 -6.33 -3.29
N LEU A 125 -15.50 -6.02 -4.47
CA LEU A 125 -14.10 -6.23 -4.80
C LEU A 125 -13.16 -5.37 -3.94
N ARG A 126 -13.57 -4.16 -3.57
CA ARG A 126 -12.83 -3.32 -2.61
C ARG A 126 -12.77 -3.93 -1.21
N VAL A 127 -13.85 -4.56 -0.75
CA VAL A 127 -13.83 -5.31 0.51
C VAL A 127 -12.82 -6.47 0.45
N VAL A 128 -12.83 -7.24 -0.63
CA VAL A 128 -11.87 -8.34 -0.85
C VAL A 128 -10.43 -7.83 -0.86
N GLN A 129 -10.16 -6.73 -1.59
CA GLN A 129 -8.83 -6.08 -1.58
C GLN A 129 -8.44 -5.63 -0.18
N GLY A 130 -9.34 -4.96 0.56
CA GLY A 130 -9.09 -4.49 1.92
C GLY A 130 -8.72 -5.59 2.89
N LEU A 131 -9.39 -6.75 2.80
CA LEU A 131 -9.03 -7.94 3.57
C LEU A 131 -7.61 -8.41 3.23
N GLY A 132 -7.28 -8.55 1.94
CA GLY A 132 -5.94 -8.98 1.50
C GLY A 132 -4.83 -8.05 1.99
N ILE A 133 -4.98 -6.76 1.78
CA ILE A 133 -3.99 -5.73 2.18
C ILE A 133 -3.74 -5.73 3.69
N GLY A 134 -4.79 -5.97 4.51
CA GLY A 134 -4.67 -5.96 5.97
C GLY A 134 -3.65 -6.96 6.52
N GLY A 135 -3.48 -8.11 5.85
CA GLY A 135 -2.55 -9.16 6.29
C GLY A 135 -1.10 -8.98 5.81
N GLU A 136 -0.85 -8.08 4.85
CA GLU A 136 0.43 -8.05 4.12
C GLU A 136 1.44 -7.01 4.64
N TRP A 137 1.01 -5.77 4.84
CA TRP A 137 1.92 -4.66 5.14
C TRP A 137 2.78 -4.88 6.39
N GLY A 138 2.18 -5.39 7.47
CA GLY A 138 2.91 -5.69 8.70
C GLY A 138 4.00 -6.74 8.49
N GLY A 139 3.73 -7.77 7.68
CA GLY A 139 4.67 -8.84 7.38
C GLY A 139 5.88 -8.36 6.57
N ALA A 140 5.69 -7.49 5.59
CA ALA A 140 6.77 -6.94 4.78
C ALA A 140 7.70 -6.03 5.60
N LEU A 141 7.14 -5.21 6.48
CA LEU A 141 7.90 -4.34 7.37
C LEU A 141 8.72 -5.14 8.40
N LEU A 142 8.09 -6.12 9.05
CA LEU A 142 8.76 -7.01 10.00
C LEU A 142 9.88 -7.80 9.32
N LEU A 143 9.64 -8.33 8.14
CA LEU A 143 10.65 -9.05 7.37
C LEU A 143 11.91 -8.20 7.15
N ALA A 144 11.76 -6.97 6.66
CA ALA A 144 12.88 -6.06 6.45
C ALA A 144 13.60 -5.71 7.76
N TYR A 145 12.84 -5.53 8.85
CA TYR A 145 13.38 -5.12 10.15
C TYR A 145 14.11 -6.26 10.89
N GLU A 146 13.61 -7.48 10.83
CA GLU A 146 14.19 -8.66 11.48
C GLU A 146 15.52 -9.06 10.85
N TYR A 147 15.65 -8.96 9.53
CA TYR A 147 16.92 -9.22 8.82
C TYR A 147 17.92 -8.06 8.88
N ALA A 148 17.53 -6.92 9.48
CA ALA A 148 18.38 -5.74 9.56
C ALA A 148 19.51 -5.89 10.62
N PRO A 149 20.76 -5.50 10.28
CA PRO A 149 21.79 -5.32 11.30
C PRO A 149 21.35 -4.28 12.34
N ALA A 150 21.72 -4.48 13.61
CA ALA A 150 21.28 -3.61 14.71
C ALA A 150 21.52 -2.09 14.47
N LYS A 151 22.62 -1.73 13.77
CA LYS A 151 22.98 -0.35 13.43
C LYS A 151 22.35 0.20 12.14
N ARG A 152 21.54 -0.59 11.40
CA ARG A 152 20.95 -0.23 10.09
C ARG A 152 19.45 -0.52 10.01
N LYS A 153 18.77 -0.57 11.13
CA LYS A 153 17.35 -0.89 11.19
C LYS A 153 16.46 0.19 10.53
N GLY A 154 16.87 1.46 10.57
CA GLY A 154 16.19 2.55 9.90
C GLY A 154 16.32 2.46 8.38
N LEU A 155 17.53 2.22 7.86
CA LEU A 155 17.75 2.01 6.43
C LEU A 155 16.96 0.79 5.91
N PHE A 156 17.00 -0.35 6.61
CA PHE A 156 16.29 -1.55 6.18
C PHE A 156 14.77 -1.38 6.26
N GLY A 157 14.27 -0.75 7.33
CA GLY A 157 12.84 -0.43 7.47
C GLY A 157 12.34 0.61 6.45
N SER A 158 13.22 1.39 5.83
CA SER A 158 12.85 2.32 4.76
C SER A 158 12.59 1.62 3.41
N VAL A 159 13.11 0.40 3.20
CA VAL A 159 12.98 -0.32 1.92
C VAL A 159 11.52 -0.62 1.54
N PRO A 160 10.65 -1.18 2.42
CA PRO A 160 9.24 -1.33 2.09
C PRO A 160 8.53 0.03 1.86
N GLN A 161 8.98 1.11 2.50
CA GLN A 161 8.43 2.45 2.24
C GLN A 161 8.81 3.01 0.87
N VAL A 162 10.00 2.69 0.35
CA VAL A 162 10.34 2.95 -1.06
C VAL A 162 9.38 2.19 -1.98
N GLY A 163 8.96 0.98 -1.62
CA GLY A 163 7.95 0.22 -2.35
C GLY A 163 6.62 0.96 -2.48
N VAL A 164 6.20 1.71 -1.45
CA VAL A 164 4.99 2.56 -1.51
C VAL A 164 5.09 3.59 -2.63
N THR A 165 6.16 4.35 -2.66
CA THR A 165 6.36 5.43 -3.66
C THR A 165 6.65 4.88 -5.05
N LEU A 166 7.33 3.75 -5.18
CA LEU A 166 7.50 3.03 -6.45
C LEU A 166 6.17 2.50 -6.98
N GLY A 167 5.33 1.92 -6.13
CA GLY A 167 3.98 1.48 -6.50
C GLY A 167 3.15 2.65 -7.01
N MET A 168 3.17 3.80 -6.30
CA MET A 168 2.50 5.02 -6.74
C MET A 168 3.04 5.52 -8.10
N LEU A 169 4.35 5.55 -8.28
CA LEU A 169 4.98 5.97 -9.54
C LEU A 169 4.54 5.08 -10.69
N LEU A 170 4.62 3.76 -10.53
CA LEU A 170 4.22 2.79 -11.56
C LEU A 170 2.73 2.88 -11.89
N ALA A 171 1.86 3.00 -10.89
CA ALA A 171 0.41 3.14 -11.08
C ALA A 171 0.08 4.43 -11.83
N THR A 172 0.67 5.55 -11.40
CA THR A 172 0.46 6.85 -12.04
C THR A 172 1.00 6.85 -13.48
N LEU A 173 2.17 6.26 -13.72
CA LEU A 173 2.75 6.11 -15.05
C LEU A 173 1.83 5.28 -15.96
N ALA A 174 1.33 4.13 -15.47
CA ALA A 174 0.45 3.27 -16.25
C ALA A 174 -0.84 4.00 -16.65
N VAL A 175 -1.46 4.73 -15.72
CA VAL A 175 -2.66 5.54 -16.02
C VAL A 175 -2.30 6.72 -16.93
N SER A 176 -1.15 7.38 -16.73
CA SER A 176 -0.70 8.48 -17.59
C SER A 176 -0.52 8.07 -19.04
N LEU A 177 0.06 6.89 -19.30
CA LEU A 177 0.20 6.35 -20.64
C LEU A 177 -1.16 6.10 -21.29
N MET A 178 -2.13 5.58 -20.54
CA MET A 178 -3.49 5.37 -21.06
C MET A 178 -4.25 6.69 -21.25
N ALA A 179 -3.99 7.69 -20.42
CA ALA A 179 -4.60 9.02 -20.53
C ALA A 179 -4.07 9.84 -21.75
N MET A 180 -3.08 9.34 -22.48
CA MET A 180 -2.68 9.89 -23.79
C MET A 180 -3.66 9.51 -24.92
N LEU A 181 -4.52 8.52 -24.72
CA LEU A 181 -5.59 8.15 -25.62
C LEU A 181 -6.65 9.29 -25.68
N PRO A 182 -7.42 9.37 -26.79
CA PRO A 182 -8.64 10.18 -26.80
C PRO A 182 -9.54 9.85 -25.61
N GLU A 183 -10.29 10.84 -25.09
CA GLU A 183 -11.07 10.64 -23.87
C GLU A 183 -12.09 9.51 -23.99
N ASP A 184 -12.72 9.36 -25.14
CA ASP A 184 -13.70 8.31 -25.42
C ASP A 184 -13.04 6.91 -25.34
N ASP A 185 -11.87 6.74 -25.95
CA ASP A 185 -11.10 5.48 -25.91
C ASP A 185 -10.57 5.19 -24.49
N PHE A 186 -10.09 6.23 -23.79
CA PHE A 186 -9.66 6.12 -22.40
C PHE A 186 -10.78 5.62 -21.49
N LEU A 187 -11.99 6.20 -21.62
CA LEU A 187 -13.16 5.81 -20.83
C LEU A 187 -13.77 4.48 -21.29
N ALA A 188 -13.71 4.14 -22.58
CA ALA A 188 -14.26 2.88 -23.08
C ALA A 188 -13.44 1.66 -22.62
N TRP A 189 -12.12 1.70 -22.80
CA TRP A 189 -11.25 0.55 -22.52
C TRP A 189 -9.91 0.90 -21.88
N GLY A 190 -9.34 2.07 -22.15
CA GLY A 190 -7.97 2.43 -21.76
C GLY A 190 -7.72 2.31 -20.26
N TRP A 191 -8.67 2.73 -19.42
CA TRP A 191 -8.56 2.64 -17.96
C TRP A 191 -8.46 1.21 -17.42
N ARG A 192 -8.97 0.22 -18.19
CA ARG A 192 -8.96 -1.20 -17.79
C ARG A 192 -7.58 -1.84 -17.92
N VAL A 193 -6.78 -1.36 -18.88
CA VAL A 193 -5.48 -1.96 -19.21
C VAL A 193 -4.54 -2.06 -18.03
N PRO A 194 -4.31 -1.00 -17.22
CA PRO A 194 -3.44 -1.09 -16.04
C PRO A 194 -3.92 -2.12 -15.01
N PHE A 195 -5.25 -2.25 -14.82
CA PHE A 195 -5.84 -3.23 -13.91
C PHE A 195 -5.61 -4.67 -14.39
N ILE A 196 -5.76 -4.94 -15.67
CA ILE A 196 -5.55 -6.26 -16.25
C ILE A 196 -4.05 -6.62 -16.28
N LEU A 197 -3.19 -5.65 -16.62
CA LEU A 197 -1.74 -5.83 -16.61
C LEU A 197 -1.17 -6.06 -15.20
N SER A 198 -1.88 -5.65 -14.15
CA SER A 198 -1.48 -5.97 -12.77
C SER A 198 -1.37 -7.47 -12.50
N ALA A 199 -2.08 -8.31 -13.28
CA ALA A 199 -1.91 -9.78 -13.24
C ALA A 199 -0.45 -10.22 -13.39
N GLY A 200 0.32 -9.54 -14.28
CA GLY A 200 1.74 -9.80 -14.45
C GLY A 200 2.57 -9.47 -13.20
N LEU A 201 2.25 -8.38 -12.52
CA LEU A 201 2.89 -8.00 -11.25
C LEU A 201 2.55 -8.99 -10.13
N VAL A 202 1.29 -9.41 -10.05
CA VAL A 202 0.84 -10.44 -9.09
C VAL A 202 1.57 -11.76 -9.32
N PHE A 203 1.65 -12.20 -10.57
CA PHE A 203 2.40 -13.40 -10.93
C PHE A 203 3.87 -13.31 -10.52
N LEU A 204 4.54 -12.17 -10.79
CA LEU A 204 5.91 -11.91 -10.35
C LEU A 204 6.03 -11.97 -8.82
N GLY A 205 5.11 -11.36 -8.09
CA GLY A 205 5.09 -11.38 -6.63
C GLY A 205 4.91 -12.79 -6.06
N LEU A 206 4.02 -13.59 -6.64
CA LEU A 206 3.81 -14.98 -6.27
C LEU A 206 5.04 -15.84 -6.57
N TRP A 207 5.68 -15.64 -7.71
CA TRP A 207 6.92 -16.34 -8.10
C TRP A 207 8.06 -16.05 -7.12
N ILE A 208 8.27 -14.77 -6.74
CA ILE A 208 9.29 -14.38 -5.77
C ILE A 208 9.01 -15.04 -4.41
N ARG A 209 7.75 -15.08 -3.97
CA ARG A 209 7.34 -15.67 -2.68
C ARG A 209 7.44 -17.19 -2.67
N HIS A 210 7.28 -17.84 -3.82
CA HIS A 210 7.48 -19.29 -3.90
C HIS A 210 8.91 -19.69 -3.52
N GLY A 211 9.90 -18.88 -3.85
CA GLY A 211 11.31 -19.06 -3.51
C GLY A 211 11.72 -18.68 -2.07
N LEU A 212 10.82 -18.14 -1.25
CA LEU A 212 11.10 -17.79 0.15
C LEU A 212 10.88 -19.01 1.06
N ASP A 213 11.75 -19.14 2.07
CA ASP A 213 11.53 -20.06 3.18
C ASP A 213 10.59 -19.48 4.23
N GLU A 214 9.95 -20.35 5.03
CA GLU A 214 9.17 -19.92 6.19
C GLU A 214 10.08 -19.22 7.21
N THR A 215 9.56 -18.19 7.89
CA THR A 215 10.35 -17.37 8.81
C THR A 215 10.92 -18.17 9.97
N PRO A 216 12.16 -17.86 10.42
CA PRO A 216 12.78 -18.56 11.56
C PRO A 216 11.94 -18.51 12.83
N ASP A 217 11.32 -17.36 13.10
CA ASP A 217 10.49 -17.13 14.28
C ASP A 217 9.24 -18.01 14.29
N PHE A 218 8.60 -18.19 13.13
CA PHE A 218 7.47 -19.12 13.00
C PHE A 218 7.89 -20.58 13.20
N LYS A 219 9.04 -20.98 12.63
CA LYS A 219 9.59 -22.33 12.85
C LYS A 219 9.86 -22.58 14.32
N GLN A 220 10.40 -21.60 15.03
CA GLN A 220 10.72 -21.69 16.46
C GLN A 220 9.44 -21.67 17.33
N ALA A 221 8.49 -20.78 17.05
CA ALA A 221 7.20 -20.71 17.75
C ALA A 221 6.39 -22.02 17.59
N LYS A 222 6.42 -22.61 16.40
CA LYS A 222 5.80 -23.91 16.13
C LYS A 222 6.49 -25.06 16.89
N ALA A 223 7.81 -25.02 16.99
CA ALA A 223 8.60 -26.04 17.72
C ALA A 223 8.39 -25.94 19.25
N SER A 224 8.18 -24.73 19.78
CA SER A 224 7.98 -24.49 21.23
C SER A 224 6.53 -24.65 21.70
N GLY A 225 5.57 -24.83 20.80
CA GLY A 225 4.14 -24.94 21.14
C GLY A 225 3.50 -23.64 21.70
N ASN A 226 4.26 -22.56 21.75
CA ASN A 226 3.86 -21.26 22.32
C ASN A 226 3.25 -20.34 21.25
N VAL A 227 2.14 -20.75 20.67
CA VAL A 227 1.37 -19.87 19.77
C VAL A 227 0.29 -19.19 20.61
N SER A 228 0.41 -17.86 20.80
CA SER A 228 -0.61 -17.07 21.50
C SER A 228 -1.97 -17.20 20.80
N LYS A 229 -3.04 -17.44 21.59
CA LYS A 229 -4.38 -17.67 21.02
C LYS A 229 -5.02 -16.42 20.45
N MET A 230 -4.73 -15.21 20.98
CA MET A 230 -5.28 -13.94 20.52
C MET A 230 -4.36 -12.71 20.86
N PRO A 231 -3.23 -12.52 20.19
CA PRO A 231 -2.26 -11.46 20.50
C PRO A 231 -2.84 -10.04 20.40
N VAL A 232 -3.79 -9.83 19.49
CA VAL A 232 -4.40 -8.51 19.24
C VAL A 232 -5.26 -8.07 20.43
N LEU A 233 -6.02 -8.98 21.03
CA LEU A 233 -6.90 -8.67 22.14
C LEU A 233 -6.09 -8.34 23.41
N GLU A 234 -5.00 -9.08 23.65
CA GLU A 234 -4.05 -8.83 24.75
C GLU A 234 -3.39 -7.46 24.57
N THR A 235 -2.90 -7.14 23.37
CA THR A 235 -2.28 -5.84 23.07
C THR A 235 -3.26 -4.67 23.27
N LEU A 236 -4.49 -4.81 22.79
CA LEU A 236 -5.51 -3.78 22.96
C LEU A 236 -5.93 -3.60 24.42
N ARG A 237 -5.91 -4.66 25.23
CA ARG A 237 -6.24 -4.61 26.65
C ARG A 237 -5.11 -3.98 27.46
N ASP A 238 -3.88 -4.43 27.24
CA ASP A 238 -2.75 -4.11 28.13
C ASP A 238 -1.98 -2.86 27.66
N HIS A 239 -2.07 -2.48 26.36
CA HIS A 239 -1.31 -1.40 25.72
C HIS A 239 -2.19 -0.42 24.90
N TRP A 240 -3.46 -0.22 25.29
CA TRP A 240 -4.38 0.62 24.53
C TRP A 240 -3.92 2.08 24.34
N ARG A 241 -3.20 2.63 25.34
CA ARG A 241 -2.68 4.01 25.29
C ARG A 241 -1.60 4.14 24.21
N GLU A 242 -0.67 3.21 24.18
CA GLU A 242 0.41 3.13 23.18
C GLU A 242 -0.17 2.92 21.78
N VAL A 243 -1.22 2.11 21.65
CA VAL A 243 -1.95 1.92 20.40
C VAL A 243 -2.59 3.22 19.92
N LEU A 244 -3.26 3.97 20.80
CA LEU A 244 -3.86 5.27 20.45
C LEU A 244 -2.81 6.32 20.06
N ILE A 245 -1.69 6.39 20.80
CA ILE A 245 -0.58 7.29 20.45
C ILE A 245 0.00 6.93 19.07
N ALA A 246 0.26 5.66 18.83
CA ALA A 246 0.76 5.20 17.54
C ALA A 246 -0.22 5.49 16.40
N ALA A 247 -1.52 5.29 16.63
CA ALA A 247 -2.56 5.63 15.66
C ALA A 247 -2.59 7.15 15.36
N GLY A 248 -2.52 7.99 16.39
CA GLY A 248 -2.46 9.45 16.23
C GLY A 248 -1.23 9.91 15.42
N LEU A 249 -0.05 9.36 15.73
CA LEU A 249 1.17 9.63 14.98
C LEU A 249 1.05 9.20 13.51
N LYS A 250 0.36 8.09 13.23
CA LYS A 250 0.14 7.60 11.88
C LYS A 250 -0.82 8.48 11.08
N VAL A 251 -1.85 9.03 11.70
CA VAL A 251 -2.79 9.96 11.05
C VAL A 251 -2.05 11.20 10.54
N VAL A 252 -1.17 11.79 11.36
CA VAL A 252 -0.40 13.00 10.99
C VAL A 252 0.51 12.75 9.78
N GLU A 253 1.06 11.54 9.63
CA GLU A 253 1.87 11.16 8.47
C GLU A 253 0.99 10.88 7.24
N THR A 254 -0.11 10.15 7.44
CA THR A 254 -0.89 9.56 6.35
C THR A 254 -1.81 10.56 5.68
N ALA A 255 -2.45 11.47 6.44
CA ALA A 255 -3.41 12.41 5.88
C ALA A 255 -2.79 13.37 4.83
N PRO A 256 -1.66 14.08 5.10
CA PRO A 256 -1.01 14.90 4.07
C PRO A 256 -0.58 14.08 2.85
N PHE A 257 -0.07 12.87 3.07
CA PHE A 257 0.35 12.00 1.98
C PHE A 257 -0.79 11.72 0.98
N TYR A 258 -1.99 11.37 1.44
CA TYR A 258 -3.14 11.13 0.54
C TYR A 258 -3.72 12.40 -0.07
N ILE A 259 -3.67 13.52 0.63
CA ILE A 259 -4.06 14.82 0.07
C ILE A 259 -3.18 15.12 -1.15
N PHE A 260 -1.87 15.01 -1.02
CA PHE A 260 -0.93 15.35 -2.10
C PHE A 260 -0.78 14.27 -3.17
N SER A 261 -0.99 13.00 -2.87
CA SER A 261 -0.85 11.92 -3.85
C SER A 261 -2.12 11.59 -4.64
N THR A 262 -3.29 11.77 -4.03
CA THR A 262 -4.56 11.33 -4.63
C THR A 262 -5.55 12.47 -4.83
N PHE A 263 -5.86 13.23 -3.77
CA PHE A 263 -6.87 14.29 -3.85
C PHE A 263 -6.42 15.45 -4.76
N VAL A 264 -5.15 15.82 -4.72
CA VAL A 264 -4.59 16.91 -5.54
C VAL A 264 -4.80 16.69 -7.04
N VAL A 265 -4.74 15.44 -7.52
CA VAL A 265 -4.99 15.13 -8.95
C VAL A 265 -6.43 15.52 -9.34
N SER A 266 -7.39 15.08 -8.55
CA SER A 266 -8.81 15.40 -8.80
C SER A 266 -9.06 16.90 -8.71
N TYR A 267 -8.53 17.57 -7.69
CA TYR A 267 -8.69 19.00 -7.50
C TYR A 267 -8.06 19.80 -8.64
N ALA A 268 -6.86 19.46 -9.07
CA ALA A 268 -6.19 20.13 -10.18
C ALA A 268 -6.96 19.99 -11.50
N VAL A 269 -7.47 18.81 -11.79
CA VAL A 269 -8.18 18.53 -13.05
C VAL A 269 -9.59 19.10 -13.02
N ASN A 270 -10.37 18.82 -11.97
CA ASN A 270 -11.81 19.15 -11.97
C ASN A 270 -12.11 20.59 -11.51
N ASN A 271 -11.29 21.16 -10.61
CA ASN A 271 -11.55 22.50 -10.05
C ASN A 271 -10.66 23.59 -10.64
N LEU A 272 -9.40 23.28 -10.96
CA LEU A 272 -8.43 24.24 -11.50
C LEU A 272 -8.29 24.17 -13.01
N GLY A 273 -8.89 23.18 -13.70
CA GLY A 273 -8.85 23.02 -15.15
C GLY A 273 -7.48 22.61 -15.71
N TYR A 274 -6.57 22.08 -14.91
CA TYR A 274 -5.29 21.58 -15.41
C TYR A 274 -5.49 20.32 -16.28
N ALA A 275 -4.63 20.17 -17.28
CA ALA A 275 -4.58 18.94 -18.08
C ALA A 275 -4.25 17.74 -17.19
N LYS A 276 -4.95 16.61 -17.39
CA LYS A 276 -4.73 15.34 -16.65
C LYS A 276 -3.25 14.94 -16.61
N GLY A 277 -2.56 15.05 -17.76
CA GLY A 277 -1.12 14.73 -17.87
C GLY A 277 -0.24 15.60 -16.97
N SER A 278 -0.52 16.91 -16.84
CA SER A 278 0.25 17.80 -15.97
C SER A 278 0.08 17.44 -14.50
N ALA A 279 -1.13 17.11 -14.05
CA ALA A 279 -1.41 16.70 -12.68
C ALA A 279 -0.72 15.34 -12.35
N LEU A 280 -0.81 14.38 -13.26
CA LEU A 280 -0.15 13.07 -13.11
C LEU A 280 1.37 13.18 -13.10
N ASN A 281 1.96 14.04 -13.97
CA ASN A 281 3.40 14.30 -14.00
C ASN A 281 3.91 14.89 -12.68
N ALA A 282 3.16 15.81 -12.07
CA ALA A 282 3.53 16.36 -10.76
C ALA A 282 3.59 15.28 -9.67
N VAL A 283 2.63 14.36 -9.64
CA VAL A 283 2.61 13.22 -8.71
C VAL A 283 3.78 12.28 -8.99
N MET A 284 4.09 11.98 -10.27
CA MET A 284 5.22 11.13 -10.63
C MET A 284 6.56 11.71 -10.18
N ILE A 285 6.78 13.01 -10.39
CA ILE A 285 8.01 13.69 -9.92
C ILE A 285 8.10 13.63 -8.40
N GLY A 286 7.00 13.91 -7.70
CA GLY A 286 6.92 13.80 -6.24
C GLY A 286 7.25 12.39 -5.74
N ALA A 287 6.70 11.35 -6.37
CA ALA A 287 6.97 9.97 -6.04
C ALA A 287 8.44 9.58 -6.27
N LEU A 288 9.03 10.03 -7.37
CA LEU A 288 10.44 9.79 -7.69
C LEU A 288 11.34 10.41 -6.63
N VAL A 289 11.12 11.69 -6.30
CA VAL A 289 11.89 12.41 -5.26
C VAL A 289 11.73 11.71 -3.91
N ALA A 290 10.52 11.34 -3.53
CA ALA A 290 10.27 10.61 -2.29
C ALA A 290 10.99 9.26 -2.25
N SER A 291 10.99 8.50 -3.35
CA SER A 291 11.70 7.21 -3.45
C SER A 291 13.20 7.33 -3.22
N LEU A 292 13.81 8.45 -3.62
CA LEU A 292 15.22 8.72 -3.40
C LEU A 292 15.49 9.20 -1.96
N LEU A 293 14.60 10.02 -1.40
CA LEU A 293 14.80 10.60 -0.07
C LEU A 293 14.51 9.62 1.07
N ILE A 294 13.56 8.70 0.92
CA ILE A 294 13.17 7.74 1.97
C ILE A 294 14.40 6.94 2.49
N PRO A 295 15.24 6.31 1.65
CA PRO A 295 16.42 5.59 2.15
C PRO A 295 17.45 6.50 2.83
N VAL A 296 17.59 7.74 2.33
CA VAL A 296 18.49 8.73 2.94
C VAL A 296 18.03 9.08 4.35
N MET A 297 16.73 9.31 4.54
CA MET A 297 16.15 9.59 5.86
C MET A 297 16.19 8.36 6.78
N GLY A 298 16.01 7.14 6.24
CA GLY A 298 16.22 5.90 6.97
C GLY A 298 17.64 5.76 7.49
N TRP A 299 18.64 6.00 6.64
CA TRP A 299 20.06 5.99 7.00
C TRP A 299 20.41 7.10 8.00
N LEU A 300 19.89 8.31 7.81
CA LEU A 300 20.08 9.44 8.71
C LEU A 300 19.52 9.13 10.10
N SER A 301 18.35 8.49 10.18
CA SER A 301 17.72 8.08 11.43
C SER A 301 18.56 7.08 12.24
N ASP A 302 19.33 6.22 11.56
CA ASP A 302 20.25 5.31 12.21
C ASP A 302 21.47 6.02 12.82
N ARG A 303 21.85 7.22 12.29
CA ARG A 303 23.00 8.00 12.77
C ARG A 303 22.67 9.03 13.85
N ILE A 304 21.63 9.84 13.64
CA ILE A 304 21.29 10.94 14.55
C ILE A 304 20.13 10.63 15.51
N GLY A 305 19.52 9.46 15.35
CA GLY A 305 18.42 8.97 16.19
C GLY A 305 17.05 9.24 15.56
N ARG A 306 16.16 8.24 15.71
CA ARG A 306 14.82 8.21 15.08
C ARG A 306 13.95 9.37 15.52
N LYS A 307 13.93 9.69 16.83
CA LYS A 307 13.12 10.78 17.40
C LYS A 307 13.48 12.13 16.79
N ARG A 308 14.78 12.41 16.60
CA ARG A 308 15.24 13.70 16.03
C ARG A 308 14.82 13.85 14.58
N VAL A 309 14.98 12.81 13.75
CA VAL A 309 14.55 12.84 12.35
C VAL A 309 13.05 13.02 12.23
N TYR A 310 12.25 12.27 13.02
CA TYR A 310 10.80 12.37 13.01
C TYR A 310 10.32 13.78 13.41
N LEU A 311 10.85 14.34 14.49
CA LEU A 311 10.47 15.67 14.95
C LEU A 311 10.92 16.78 13.99
N SER A 312 12.07 16.65 13.31
CA SER A 312 12.51 17.63 12.31
C SER A 312 11.56 17.71 11.13
N LEU A 313 11.02 16.60 10.68
CA LEU A 313 10.01 16.55 9.60
C LEU A 313 8.70 17.22 9.98
N ILE A 314 8.26 17.07 11.24
CA ILE A 314 7.07 17.77 11.75
C ILE A 314 7.29 19.28 11.76
N HIS A 315 8.45 19.75 12.21
CA HIS A 315 8.76 21.19 12.22
C HIS A 315 8.85 21.82 10.84
N ILE A 316 9.26 21.06 9.82
CA ILE A 316 9.26 21.53 8.42
C ILE A 316 7.83 21.70 7.89
N SER A 317 6.88 20.90 8.34
CA SER A 317 5.48 20.99 7.95
C SER A 317 4.67 22.03 8.73
N GLU A 318 5.17 22.52 9.87
CA GLU A 318 4.57 23.64 10.59
C GLU A 318 4.92 24.96 9.92
N PRO A 319 3.92 25.79 9.51
CA PRO A 319 4.21 27.15 9.09
C PRO A 319 4.81 27.89 10.28
N THR A 320 6.06 28.28 10.18
CA THR A 320 6.72 29.15 11.17
C THR A 320 5.83 30.37 11.39
N ARG A 321 5.09 30.43 12.49
CA ARG A 321 4.53 31.68 12.99
C ARG A 321 5.71 32.63 13.14
N ARG A 322 5.90 33.52 12.18
CA ARG A 322 6.71 34.72 12.38
C ARG A 322 6.08 35.42 13.57
N ARG A 323 6.73 35.36 14.73
CA ARG A 323 6.48 36.29 15.81
C ARG A 323 6.85 37.66 15.25
N GLY A 324 5.84 38.43 14.84
CA GLY A 324 5.96 39.86 14.69
C GLY A 324 5.86 40.50 16.06
#